data_d96f5366928c7a517a50eb9d7ca797d1
#
_entry.id   d96f5366928c7a517a50eb9d7ca797d1
#
_cell.length_a   1.000
_cell.length_b   1.000
_cell.length_c   1.000
_cell.angle_alpha   90.00
_cell.angle_beta   90.00
_cell.angle_gamma   90.00
#
_symmetry.space_group_name_H-M   'P 1'
#
loop_
_entity.id
_entity.type
_entity.pdbx_description
1 polymer ?
#
loop_
_entity_poly.entity_id
_entity_poly.type
_entity_poly.pdbx_seq_one_letter_code
_entity_poly.pdbx_strand_id
1 'polypeptide(L)'
;TGVQTCALPILAARKIHDSETKKHLIECAKAEFMEKGFARASLRNICQEAGDTTGALYFFFHDKDDLFCEIVGDFMDRLNAIIKEHYSHEVKEADRGYENEHDDSLDFECTKKLVHEIYQHRDEVLMVLTKSQGSTMENVMDRLVDQMDEHNAFICKAMCKANDVHMVDKKVVHWMSHSQVDMFIFMVTHIDNEKEALAFAEKGMEYLIAGWYAIVK
;
A
#
# COMPACT_ATOMS: atom_id res chain seq x y z
N THR A 1 58.51 -1.05 -3.64
CA THR A 1 57.91 0.27 -3.46
C THR A 1 56.45 0.20 -3.82
N GLY A 2 55.63 -0.09 -2.79
CA GLY A 2 54.19 -0.21 -2.93
C GLY A 2 53.53 1.16 -2.89
N VAL A 3 52.81 1.50 -3.92
CA VAL A 3 51.81 2.57 -3.89
C VAL A 3 50.50 1.92 -3.44
N GLN A 4 50.26 1.95 -2.13
CA GLN A 4 48.96 1.60 -1.57
C GLN A 4 47.96 2.75 -1.90
N THR A 5 47.01 2.44 -2.71
CA THR A 5 45.93 3.32 -3.19
C THR A 5 45.08 3.81 -2.03
N CYS A 6 45.20 5.09 -1.69
CA CYS A 6 44.39 5.83 -0.70
C CYS A 6 42.95 6.16 -1.22
N ALA A 7 42.42 5.36 -2.16
CA ALA A 7 41.13 5.61 -2.79
C ALA A 7 39.92 5.05 -2.03
N LEU A 8 40.12 4.00 -1.22
CA LEU A 8 39.02 3.32 -0.51
C LEU A 8 38.30 4.18 0.55
N PRO A 9 39.01 4.98 1.39
CA PRO A 9 38.32 5.84 2.39
C PRO A 9 37.50 6.98 1.75
N ILE A 10 37.98 7.53 0.63
CA ILE A 10 37.31 8.65 -0.06
C ILE A 10 36.02 8.17 -0.74
N LEU A 11 36.03 7.00 -1.36
CA LEU A 11 34.83 6.40 -1.99
C LEU A 11 33.80 5.99 -0.95
N ALA A 12 34.23 5.47 0.20
CA ALA A 12 33.34 5.15 1.32
C ALA A 12 32.71 6.40 1.93
N ALA A 13 33.50 7.45 2.19
CA ALA A 13 33.02 8.73 2.70
C ALA A 13 32.05 9.41 1.71
N ARG A 14 32.29 9.36 0.40
CA ARG A 14 31.40 9.88 -0.64
C ARG A 14 30.09 9.12 -0.67
N LYS A 15 30.09 7.77 -0.62
CA LYS A 15 28.88 6.95 -0.57
C LYS A 15 28.05 7.22 0.68
N ILE A 16 28.67 7.45 1.82
CA ILE A 16 27.98 7.80 3.07
C ILE A 16 27.32 9.18 2.92
N HIS A 17 28.05 10.17 2.44
CA HIS A 17 27.52 11.52 2.20
C HIS A 17 26.37 11.51 1.20
N ASP A 18 26.50 10.81 0.06
CA ASP A 18 25.43 10.68 -0.95
C ASP A 18 24.18 10.01 -0.33
N SER A 19 24.35 9.02 0.55
CA SER A 19 23.23 8.36 1.26
C SER A 19 22.54 9.29 2.27
N GLU A 20 23.30 10.10 3.01
CA GLU A 20 22.75 11.07 3.96
C GLU A 20 22.01 12.20 3.23
N THR A 21 22.57 12.72 2.14
CA THR A 21 21.94 13.73 1.30
C THR A 21 20.62 13.21 0.71
N LYS A 22 20.62 11.99 0.13
CA LYS A 22 19.38 11.37 -0.40
C LYS A 22 18.30 11.28 0.68
N LYS A 23 18.66 10.77 1.85
CA LYS A 23 17.73 10.61 2.98
C LYS A 23 17.15 11.96 3.42
N HIS A 24 17.98 12.98 3.55
CA HIS A 24 17.54 14.32 3.97
C HIS A 24 16.61 14.98 2.93
N LEU A 25 16.90 14.82 1.63
CA LEU A 25 16.01 15.24 0.55
C LEU A 25 14.65 14.54 0.61
N ILE A 26 14.61 13.22 0.89
CA ILE A 26 13.37 12.46 1.06
C ILE A 26 12.56 12.99 2.27
N GLU A 27 13.20 13.26 3.41
CA GLU A 27 12.54 13.79 4.60
C GLU A 27 11.91 15.18 4.34
N CYS A 28 12.66 16.08 3.70
CA CYS A 28 12.14 17.40 3.31
C CYS A 28 11.03 17.30 2.25
N ALA A 29 11.16 16.36 1.31
CA ALA A 29 10.13 16.11 0.29
C ALA A 29 8.83 15.58 0.91
N LYS A 30 8.94 14.64 1.86
CA LYS A 30 7.77 14.14 2.60
C LYS A 30 7.01 15.27 3.28
N ALA A 31 7.72 16.18 3.97
CA ALA A 31 7.11 17.34 4.62
C ALA A 31 6.41 18.27 3.60
N GLU A 32 7.06 18.60 2.50
CA GLU A 32 6.51 19.47 1.43
C GLU A 32 5.27 18.83 0.77
N PHE A 33 5.30 17.51 0.47
CA PHE A 33 4.16 16.82 -0.11
C PHE A 33 2.99 16.70 0.88
N MET A 34 3.25 16.44 2.15
CA MET A 34 2.20 16.40 3.18
C MET A 34 1.52 17.75 3.35
N GLU A 35 2.28 18.85 3.34
CA GLU A 35 1.73 20.19 3.49
C GLU A 35 0.95 20.64 2.24
N LYS A 36 1.57 20.55 1.06
CA LYS A 36 1.05 21.20 -0.17
C LYS A 36 0.38 20.26 -1.16
N GLY A 37 0.57 18.95 -1.00
CA GLY A 37 0.19 17.94 -2.00
C GLY A 37 1.14 17.91 -3.20
N PHE A 38 1.15 16.79 -3.93
CA PHE A 38 2.03 16.58 -5.07
C PHE A 38 1.93 17.70 -6.11
N ALA A 39 0.72 18.08 -6.52
CA ALA A 39 0.53 19.07 -7.59
C ALA A 39 1.22 20.40 -7.30
N ARG A 40 1.15 20.90 -6.05
CA ARG A 40 1.68 22.21 -5.64
C ARG A 40 3.06 22.17 -5.01
N ALA A 41 3.59 21.00 -4.69
CA ALA A 41 4.92 20.85 -4.11
C ALA A 41 6.01 21.32 -5.08
N SER A 42 7.05 21.95 -4.52
CA SER A 42 8.14 22.60 -5.25
C SER A 42 9.48 21.91 -4.95
N LEU A 43 10.11 21.32 -5.96
CA LEU A 43 11.45 20.75 -5.85
C LEU A 43 12.48 21.78 -5.37
N ARG A 44 12.30 23.05 -5.74
CA ARG A 44 13.18 24.13 -5.29
C ARG A 44 13.06 24.37 -3.77
N ASN A 45 11.84 24.34 -3.24
CA ASN A 45 11.63 24.47 -1.79
C ASN A 45 12.22 23.29 -1.05
N ILE A 46 11.99 22.06 -1.55
CA ILE A 46 12.58 20.84 -0.98
C ILE A 46 14.10 20.96 -0.87
N CYS A 47 14.77 21.37 -1.96
CA CYS A 47 16.23 21.58 -1.95
C CYS A 47 16.66 22.67 -0.98
N GLN A 48 15.90 23.76 -0.89
CA GLN A 48 16.21 24.87 0.01
C GLN A 48 16.12 24.43 1.49
N GLU A 49 15.08 23.70 1.86
CA GLU A 49 14.90 23.16 3.21
C GLU A 49 15.97 22.10 3.55
N ALA A 50 16.36 21.29 2.55
CA ALA A 50 17.43 20.30 2.71
C ALA A 50 18.84 20.93 2.78
N GLY A 51 18.99 22.23 2.46
CA GLY A 51 20.29 22.87 2.33
C GLY A 51 21.10 22.40 1.12
N ASP A 52 20.41 21.83 0.13
CA ASP A 52 20.98 21.23 -1.07
C ASP A 52 20.63 21.99 -2.35
N THR A 53 21.26 21.60 -3.46
CA THR A 53 20.99 22.18 -4.77
C THR A 53 19.99 21.34 -5.56
N THR A 54 19.29 21.93 -6.53
CA THR A 54 18.47 21.18 -7.48
C THR A 54 19.29 20.18 -8.30
N GLY A 55 20.57 20.46 -8.55
CA GLY A 55 21.49 19.52 -9.19
C GLY A 55 21.74 18.26 -8.34
N ALA A 56 21.84 18.41 -7.02
CA ALA A 56 21.96 17.26 -6.09
C ALA A 56 20.67 16.42 -6.10
N LEU A 57 19.50 17.05 -6.13
CA LEU A 57 18.23 16.35 -6.22
C LEU A 57 18.11 15.55 -7.52
N TYR A 58 18.41 16.15 -8.68
CA TYR A 58 18.37 15.46 -9.98
C TYR A 58 19.47 14.40 -10.17
N PHE A 59 20.45 14.35 -9.28
CA PHE A 59 21.40 13.24 -9.23
C PHE A 59 20.74 11.95 -8.68
N PHE A 60 19.78 12.08 -7.77
CA PHE A 60 19.10 10.95 -7.13
C PHE A 60 17.76 10.61 -7.75
N PHE A 61 17.02 11.61 -8.26
CA PHE A 61 15.64 11.49 -8.71
C PHE A 61 15.49 12.12 -10.09
N HIS A 62 14.85 11.38 -10.99
CA HIS A 62 14.63 11.84 -12.36
C HIS A 62 13.71 13.07 -12.42
N ASP A 63 12.63 13.05 -11.64
CA ASP A 63 11.66 14.13 -11.55
C ASP A 63 10.93 14.12 -10.20
N LYS A 64 9.88 14.94 -10.08
CA LYS A 64 9.06 15.03 -8.87
C LYS A 64 8.27 13.76 -8.59
N ASP A 65 7.82 13.06 -9.62
CA ASP A 65 7.06 11.84 -9.50
C ASP A 65 7.93 10.67 -9.03
N ASP A 66 9.15 10.56 -9.54
CA ASP A 66 10.15 9.61 -9.09
C ASP A 66 10.47 9.78 -7.59
N LEU A 67 10.65 11.03 -7.14
CA LEU A 67 10.83 11.36 -5.73
C LEU A 67 9.60 10.98 -4.88
N PHE A 68 8.39 11.22 -5.37
CA PHE A 68 7.16 10.85 -4.68
C PHE A 68 7.03 9.33 -4.57
N CYS A 69 7.27 8.62 -5.68
CA CYS A 69 7.25 7.15 -5.73
C CYS A 69 8.31 6.52 -4.83
N GLU A 70 9.51 7.11 -4.71
CA GLU A 70 10.55 6.64 -3.78
C GLU A 70 10.08 6.70 -2.32
N ILE A 71 9.32 7.73 -1.94
CA ILE A 71 8.79 7.88 -0.57
C ILE A 71 7.76 6.79 -0.25
N VAL A 72 6.89 6.47 -1.22
CA VAL A 72 5.74 5.59 -0.97
C VAL A 72 5.96 4.15 -1.46
N GLY A 73 6.99 3.89 -2.25
CA GLY A 73 7.17 2.62 -2.96
C GLY A 73 7.36 1.43 -2.04
N ASP A 74 8.27 1.53 -1.09
CA ASP A 74 8.64 0.41 -0.22
C ASP A 74 7.44 -0.13 0.59
N PHE A 75 6.62 0.75 1.16
CA PHE A 75 5.46 0.29 1.92
C PHE A 75 4.35 -0.24 0.99
N MET A 76 4.15 0.37 -0.18
CA MET A 76 3.19 -0.12 -1.18
C MET A 76 3.56 -1.53 -1.66
N ASP A 77 4.84 -1.81 -1.87
CA ASP A 77 5.32 -3.13 -2.24
C ASP A 77 5.07 -4.17 -1.14
N ARG A 78 5.25 -3.79 0.13
CA ARG A 78 4.94 -4.66 1.27
C ARG A 78 3.45 -4.92 1.42
N LEU A 79 2.58 -3.92 1.29
CA LEU A 79 1.13 -4.11 1.26
C LEU A 79 0.72 -5.06 0.13
N ASN A 80 1.22 -4.83 -1.08
CA ASN A 80 0.96 -5.70 -2.22
C ASN A 80 1.44 -7.14 -2.00
N ALA A 81 2.58 -7.34 -1.31
CA ALA A 81 3.09 -8.67 -1.00
C ALA A 81 2.15 -9.41 -0.02
N ILE A 82 1.66 -8.72 1.02
CA ILE A 82 0.71 -9.28 1.99
C ILE A 82 -0.59 -9.71 1.28
N ILE A 83 -1.16 -8.85 0.43
CA ILE A 83 -2.38 -9.13 -0.33
C ILE A 83 -2.17 -10.31 -1.28
N LYS A 84 -1.07 -10.36 -2.02
CA LYS A 84 -0.76 -11.45 -2.96
C LYS A 84 -0.57 -12.78 -2.24
N GLU A 85 0.07 -12.79 -1.08
CA GLU A 85 0.21 -13.99 -0.25
C GLU A 85 -1.17 -14.53 0.13
N HIS A 86 -2.05 -13.67 0.64
CA HIS A 86 -3.41 -14.01 1.01
C HIS A 86 -4.21 -14.57 -0.18
N TYR A 87 -4.25 -13.86 -1.29
CA TYR A 87 -4.93 -14.31 -2.52
C TYR A 87 -4.44 -15.67 -3.02
N SER A 88 -3.14 -15.95 -2.86
CA SER A 88 -2.58 -17.25 -3.25
C SER A 88 -3.09 -18.41 -2.40
N HIS A 89 -3.48 -18.15 -1.15
CA HIS A 89 -4.10 -19.13 -0.27
C HIS A 89 -5.57 -19.37 -0.64
N GLU A 90 -6.34 -18.31 -0.85
CA GLU A 90 -7.75 -18.41 -1.25
C GLU A 90 -7.94 -19.15 -2.58
N VAL A 91 -7.07 -18.90 -3.57
CA VAL A 91 -7.08 -19.64 -4.85
C VAL A 91 -6.87 -21.15 -4.64
N LYS A 92 -5.95 -21.54 -3.76
CA LYS A 92 -5.71 -22.96 -3.45
C LYS A 92 -6.91 -23.61 -2.74
N GLU A 93 -7.62 -22.86 -1.89
CA GLU A 93 -8.85 -23.34 -1.26
C GLU A 93 -9.97 -23.47 -2.28
N ALA A 94 -10.15 -22.51 -3.17
CA ALA A 94 -11.10 -22.56 -4.26
C ALA A 94 -10.87 -23.78 -5.18
N ASP A 95 -9.61 -24.10 -5.49
CA ASP A 95 -9.23 -25.27 -6.29
C ASP A 95 -9.55 -26.61 -5.56
N ARG A 96 -9.58 -26.62 -4.22
CA ARG A 96 -9.98 -27.78 -3.40
C ARG A 96 -11.50 -27.93 -3.27
N GLY A 97 -12.27 -26.95 -3.77
CA GLY A 97 -13.73 -27.02 -3.87
C GLY A 97 -14.47 -26.63 -2.60
N TYR A 98 -13.87 -25.88 -1.67
CA TYR A 98 -14.50 -25.45 -0.40
C TYR A 98 -15.15 -26.62 0.37
N GLU A 99 -14.45 -27.77 0.45
CA GLU A 99 -14.99 -29.05 0.98
C GLU A 99 -15.30 -29.04 2.49
N ASN A 100 -14.90 -28.00 3.23
CA ASN A 100 -15.09 -27.88 4.68
C ASN A 100 -15.56 -26.47 5.07
N GLU A 101 -15.94 -26.31 6.34
CA GLU A 101 -16.16 -24.99 6.93
C GLU A 101 -14.94 -24.12 6.65
N HIS A 102 -15.19 -22.95 6.04
CA HIS A 102 -14.12 -21.99 5.71
C HIS A 102 -13.46 -21.54 7.01
N ASP A 103 -12.13 -21.56 7.04
CA ASP A 103 -11.34 -21.07 8.16
C ASP A 103 -10.97 -19.60 7.92
N ASP A 104 -11.74 -18.69 8.49
CA ASP A 104 -11.52 -17.24 8.40
C ASP A 104 -10.22 -16.77 9.07
N SER A 105 -9.43 -17.67 9.69
CA SER A 105 -8.21 -17.29 10.43
C SER A 105 -7.18 -16.59 9.55
N LEU A 106 -7.06 -16.98 8.28
CA LEU A 106 -6.14 -16.38 7.32
C LEU A 106 -6.56 -14.96 6.94
N ASP A 107 -7.88 -14.68 6.85
CA ASP A 107 -8.42 -13.35 6.61
C ASP A 107 -8.05 -12.41 7.75
N PHE A 108 -8.22 -12.87 8.99
CA PHE A 108 -7.85 -12.08 10.18
C PHE A 108 -6.34 -11.90 10.31
N GLU A 109 -5.53 -12.89 9.95
CA GLU A 109 -4.07 -12.75 9.93
C GLU A 109 -3.61 -11.75 8.87
N CYS A 110 -4.18 -11.81 7.66
CA CYS A 110 -3.92 -10.83 6.60
C CYS A 110 -4.31 -9.43 7.07
N THR A 111 -5.50 -9.28 7.63
CA THR A 111 -5.99 -8.00 8.19
C THR A 111 -5.03 -7.43 9.23
N LYS A 112 -4.54 -8.24 10.16
CA LYS A 112 -3.56 -7.80 11.18
C LYS A 112 -2.25 -7.32 10.55
N LYS A 113 -1.72 -8.06 9.58
CA LYS A 113 -0.50 -7.67 8.84
C LYS A 113 -0.70 -6.36 8.09
N LEU A 114 -1.86 -6.20 7.41
CA LEU A 114 -2.19 -4.95 6.69
C LEU A 114 -2.33 -3.76 7.64
N VAL A 115 -3.07 -3.91 8.74
CA VAL A 115 -3.22 -2.85 9.75
C VAL A 115 -1.87 -2.44 10.31
N HIS A 116 -1.03 -3.40 10.68
CA HIS A 116 0.31 -3.13 11.19
C HIS A 116 1.14 -2.33 10.18
N GLU A 117 1.24 -2.79 8.92
CA GLU A 117 2.02 -2.13 7.88
C GLU A 117 1.49 -0.72 7.58
N ILE A 118 0.16 -0.55 7.50
CA ILE A 118 -0.50 0.75 7.30
C ILE A 118 -0.13 1.72 8.43
N TYR A 119 -0.14 1.28 9.69
CA TYR A 119 0.13 2.19 10.82
C TYR A 119 1.61 2.45 11.05
N GLN A 120 2.51 1.57 10.62
CA GLN A 120 3.96 1.87 10.57
C GLN A 120 4.28 2.95 9.53
N HIS A 121 3.46 3.10 8.49
CA HIS A 121 3.63 4.04 7.37
C HIS A 121 2.41 4.96 7.17
N ARG A 122 1.72 5.30 8.27
CA ARG A 122 0.44 6.01 8.21
C ARG A 122 0.53 7.33 7.46
N ASP A 123 1.60 8.09 7.62
CA ASP A 123 1.80 9.36 6.93
C ASP A 123 1.92 9.17 5.42
N GLU A 124 2.67 8.16 4.98
CA GLU A 124 2.81 7.80 3.56
C GLU A 124 1.48 7.32 2.98
N VAL A 125 0.72 6.53 3.73
CA VAL A 125 -0.63 6.10 3.33
C VAL A 125 -1.56 7.31 3.17
N LEU A 126 -1.60 8.21 4.15
CA LEU A 126 -2.39 9.45 4.09
C LEU A 126 -1.93 10.33 2.92
N MET A 127 -0.63 10.38 2.63
CA MET A 127 -0.07 11.12 1.50
C MET A 127 -0.57 10.55 0.17
N VAL A 128 -0.58 9.23 0.01
CA VAL A 128 -1.15 8.56 -1.18
C VAL A 128 -2.64 8.85 -1.31
N LEU A 129 -3.41 8.72 -0.23
CA LEU A 129 -4.86 8.90 -0.24
C LEU A 129 -5.31 10.34 -0.50
N THR A 130 -4.56 11.34 0.00
CA THR A 130 -5.05 12.72 0.06
C THR A 130 -4.18 13.75 -0.68
N LYS A 131 -2.97 13.38 -1.09
CA LYS A 131 -1.94 14.30 -1.60
C LYS A 131 -1.32 13.89 -2.93
N SER A 132 -1.74 12.77 -3.52
CA SER A 132 -1.15 12.20 -4.74
C SER A 132 -1.65 12.82 -6.06
N GLN A 133 -2.62 13.74 -6.01
CA GLN A 133 -3.23 14.32 -7.22
C GLN A 133 -2.17 14.92 -8.18
N GLY A 134 -2.18 14.48 -9.44
CA GLY A 134 -1.23 14.85 -10.48
C GLY A 134 0.02 13.97 -10.54
N SER A 135 0.17 12.97 -9.65
CA SER A 135 1.23 11.96 -9.71
C SER A 135 0.75 10.68 -10.39
N THR A 136 1.68 9.75 -10.68
CA THR A 136 1.33 8.40 -11.14
C THR A 136 0.58 7.57 -10.08
N MET A 137 0.60 8.01 -8.81
CA MET A 137 -0.12 7.40 -7.70
C MET A 137 -1.56 7.93 -7.52
N GLU A 138 -2.01 8.93 -8.29
CA GLU A 138 -3.32 9.55 -8.16
C GLU A 138 -4.48 8.53 -8.16
N ASN A 139 -4.43 7.54 -9.04
CA ASN A 139 -5.48 6.53 -9.20
C ASN A 139 -5.10 5.15 -8.59
N VAL A 140 -4.23 5.12 -7.58
CA VAL A 140 -3.76 3.85 -7.01
C VAL A 140 -4.89 3.09 -6.32
N MET A 141 -5.87 3.78 -5.72
CA MET A 141 -7.02 3.14 -5.07
C MET A 141 -7.95 2.47 -6.09
N ASP A 142 -8.21 3.12 -7.23
CA ASP A 142 -9.00 2.52 -8.31
C ASP A 142 -8.32 1.25 -8.84
N ARG A 143 -6.99 1.29 -9.04
CA ARG A 143 -6.23 0.10 -9.44
C ARG A 143 -6.27 -1.02 -8.39
N LEU A 144 -6.29 -0.68 -7.10
CA LEU A 144 -6.43 -1.66 -6.03
C LEU A 144 -7.83 -2.32 -6.07
N VAL A 145 -8.89 -1.52 -6.24
CA VAL A 145 -10.24 -2.03 -6.40
C VAL A 145 -10.35 -2.94 -7.62
N ASP A 146 -9.81 -2.55 -8.77
CA ASP A 146 -9.79 -3.38 -9.99
C ASP A 146 -9.11 -4.73 -9.75
N GLN A 147 -7.97 -4.74 -9.06
CA GLN A 147 -7.26 -5.98 -8.70
C GLN A 147 -8.08 -6.86 -7.75
N MET A 148 -8.75 -6.27 -6.78
CA MET A 148 -9.66 -6.99 -5.86
C MET A 148 -10.88 -7.54 -6.59
N ASP A 149 -11.43 -6.80 -7.53
CA ASP A 149 -12.57 -7.23 -8.33
C ASP A 149 -12.28 -8.50 -9.12
N GLU A 150 -11.13 -8.58 -9.78
CA GLU A 150 -10.71 -9.79 -10.50
C GLU A 150 -10.62 -10.98 -9.56
N HIS A 151 -10.01 -10.80 -8.39
CA HIS A 151 -9.87 -11.84 -7.39
C HIS A 151 -11.22 -12.25 -6.78
N ASN A 152 -12.01 -11.28 -6.32
CA ASN A 152 -13.32 -11.50 -5.72
C ASN A 152 -14.30 -12.18 -6.70
N ALA A 153 -14.25 -11.82 -7.98
CA ALA A 153 -15.06 -12.48 -9.01
C ALA A 153 -14.68 -13.96 -9.19
N PHE A 154 -13.38 -14.27 -9.12
CA PHE A 154 -12.91 -15.65 -9.18
C PHE A 154 -13.40 -16.46 -7.96
N ILE A 155 -13.21 -15.95 -6.74
CA ILE A 155 -13.63 -16.61 -5.50
C ILE A 155 -15.15 -16.77 -5.44
N CYS A 156 -15.90 -15.72 -5.77
CA CYS A 156 -17.37 -15.76 -5.82
C CYS A 156 -17.87 -16.86 -6.76
N LYS A 157 -17.27 -16.99 -7.94
CA LYS A 157 -17.62 -18.05 -8.88
C LYS A 157 -17.37 -19.44 -8.33
N ALA A 158 -16.25 -19.65 -7.65
CA ALA A 158 -15.91 -20.93 -7.04
C ALA A 158 -16.89 -21.28 -5.91
N MET A 159 -17.19 -20.31 -5.03
CA MET A 159 -18.16 -20.50 -3.93
C MET A 159 -19.59 -20.75 -4.43
N CYS A 160 -20.07 -19.99 -5.41
CA CYS A 160 -21.40 -20.25 -5.99
C CYS A 160 -21.50 -21.65 -6.59
N LYS A 161 -20.44 -22.11 -7.25
CA LYS A 161 -20.38 -23.47 -7.79
C LYS A 161 -20.38 -24.52 -6.70
N ALA A 162 -19.62 -24.33 -5.62
CA ALA A 162 -19.55 -25.27 -4.51
C ALA A 162 -20.88 -25.39 -3.76
N ASN A 163 -21.60 -24.29 -3.61
CA ASN A 163 -22.89 -24.24 -2.92
C ASN A 163 -24.12 -24.51 -3.83
N ASP A 164 -23.92 -24.77 -5.11
CA ASP A 164 -24.98 -24.97 -6.12
C ASP A 164 -26.01 -23.81 -6.16
N VAL A 165 -25.51 -22.57 -6.06
CA VAL A 165 -26.33 -21.36 -6.11
C VAL A 165 -26.07 -20.55 -7.38
N HIS A 166 -27.02 -19.67 -7.72
CA HIS A 166 -26.88 -18.79 -8.87
C HIS A 166 -25.69 -17.84 -8.70
N MET A 167 -25.01 -17.52 -9.81
CA MET A 167 -23.96 -16.54 -9.83
C MET A 167 -24.44 -15.18 -9.32
N VAL A 168 -23.67 -14.60 -8.42
CA VAL A 168 -23.89 -13.23 -7.94
C VAL A 168 -23.64 -12.23 -9.07
N ASP A 169 -24.47 -11.19 -9.16
CA ASP A 169 -24.28 -10.11 -10.15
C ASP A 169 -22.91 -9.45 -9.94
N LYS A 170 -22.14 -9.30 -11.01
CA LYS A 170 -20.80 -8.71 -10.95
C LYS A 170 -20.78 -7.29 -10.39
N LYS A 171 -21.87 -6.52 -10.48
CA LYS A 171 -21.98 -5.20 -9.86
C LYS A 171 -22.03 -5.29 -8.34
N VAL A 172 -22.58 -6.38 -7.80
CA VAL A 172 -22.59 -6.64 -6.36
C VAL A 172 -21.17 -6.98 -5.90
N VAL A 173 -20.45 -7.84 -6.63
CA VAL A 173 -19.04 -8.17 -6.35
C VAL A 173 -18.18 -6.90 -6.40
N HIS A 174 -18.33 -6.08 -7.43
CA HIS A 174 -17.63 -4.79 -7.54
C HIS A 174 -17.92 -3.85 -6.37
N TRP A 175 -19.18 -3.70 -5.97
CA TRP A 175 -19.54 -2.91 -4.79
C TRP A 175 -18.91 -3.46 -3.51
N MET A 176 -18.80 -4.78 -3.36
CA MET A 176 -18.15 -5.41 -2.21
C MET A 176 -16.65 -5.13 -2.17
N SER A 177 -15.97 -5.16 -3.32
CA SER A 177 -14.55 -4.78 -3.43
C SER A 177 -14.33 -3.33 -2.97
N HIS A 178 -15.17 -2.39 -3.43
CA HIS A 178 -15.17 -1.01 -2.93
C HIS A 178 -15.39 -0.95 -1.42
N SER A 179 -16.39 -1.65 -0.90
CA SER A 179 -16.72 -1.63 0.53
C SER A 179 -15.55 -2.10 1.41
N GLN A 180 -14.79 -3.07 0.92
CA GLN A 180 -13.60 -3.58 1.62
C GLN A 180 -12.47 -2.53 1.62
N VAL A 181 -12.18 -1.90 0.49
CA VAL A 181 -11.19 -0.82 0.40
C VAL A 181 -11.61 0.38 1.25
N ASP A 182 -12.89 0.79 1.16
CA ASP A 182 -13.45 1.92 1.92
C ASP A 182 -13.34 1.71 3.44
N MET A 183 -13.47 0.47 3.92
CA MET A 183 -13.27 0.15 5.34
C MET A 183 -11.84 0.51 5.79
N PHE A 184 -10.82 0.16 5.01
CA PHE A 184 -9.43 0.50 5.33
C PHE A 184 -9.15 2.00 5.19
N ILE A 185 -9.73 2.66 4.18
CA ILE A 185 -9.62 4.12 4.02
C ILE A 185 -10.25 4.83 5.23
N PHE A 186 -11.47 4.41 5.63
CA PHE A 186 -12.13 4.95 6.82
C PHE A 186 -11.26 4.79 8.06
N MET A 187 -10.74 3.58 8.28
CA MET A 187 -9.88 3.26 9.40
C MET A 187 -8.67 4.20 9.49
N VAL A 188 -7.88 4.33 8.42
CA VAL A 188 -6.64 5.13 8.45
C VAL A 188 -6.91 6.63 8.57
N THR A 189 -8.06 7.10 8.08
CA THR A 189 -8.42 8.53 8.11
C THR A 189 -9.10 8.98 9.40
N HIS A 190 -9.70 8.07 10.18
CA HIS A 190 -10.50 8.40 11.36
C HIS A 190 -9.96 7.82 12.67
N ILE A 191 -9.01 6.90 12.63
CA ILE A 191 -8.45 6.26 13.81
C ILE A 191 -6.95 6.54 13.85
N ASP A 192 -6.46 7.07 14.97
CA ASP A 192 -5.07 7.55 15.05
C ASP A 192 -4.07 6.50 15.55
N ASN A 193 -4.55 5.48 16.26
CA ASN A 193 -3.66 4.48 16.84
C ASN A 193 -3.94 3.05 16.34
N GLU A 194 -2.89 2.28 16.19
CA GLU A 194 -2.91 0.93 15.64
C GLU A 194 -3.81 -0.03 16.43
N LYS A 195 -3.84 0.06 17.77
CA LYS A 195 -4.63 -0.84 18.61
C LYS A 195 -6.12 -0.67 18.37
N GLU A 196 -6.60 0.56 18.30
CA GLU A 196 -8.02 0.85 18.00
C GLU A 196 -8.36 0.49 16.56
N ALA A 197 -7.44 0.74 15.63
CA ALA A 197 -7.56 0.38 14.24
C ALA A 197 -7.68 -1.14 14.05
N LEU A 198 -6.88 -1.91 14.76
CA LEU A 198 -6.95 -3.36 14.71
C LEU A 198 -8.30 -3.87 15.23
N ALA A 199 -8.78 -3.35 16.36
CA ALA A 199 -10.09 -3.73 16.90
C ALA A 199 -11.25 -3.34 15.95
N PHE A 200 -11.15 -2.19 15.27
CA PHE A 200 -12.08 -1.78 14.24
C PHE A 200 -12.04 -2.71 13.03
N ALA A 201 -10.84 -2.99 12.50
CA ALA A 201 -10.66 -3.83 11.31
C ALA A 201 -11.14 -5.26 11.55
N GLU A 202 -10.90 -5.85 12.74
CA GLU A 202 -11.43 -7.17 13.10
C GLU A 202 -12.96 -7.20 13.03
N LYS A 203 -13.64 -6.18 13.57
CA LYS A 203 -15.12 -6.10 13.49
C LYS A 203 -15.63 -5.81 12.07
N GLY A 204 -14.91 -5.00 11.31
CA GLY A 204 -15.21 -4.74 9.91
C GLY A 204 -15.09 -6.02 9.07
N MET A 205 -14.05 -6.83 9.30
CA MET A 205 -13.88 -8.11 8.62
C MET A 205 -14.95 -9.13 9.00
N GLU A 206 -15.32 -9.27 10.28
CA GLU A 206 -16.46 -10.09 10.69
C GLU A 206 -17.74 -9.73 9.89
N TYR A 207 -18.00 -8.43 9.73
CA TYR A 207 -19.15 -7.94 8.95
C TYR A 207 -19.03 -8.27 7.46
N LEU A 208 -17.89 -8.03 6.85
CA LEU A 208 -17.65 -8.29 5.42
C LEU A 208 -17.72 -9.78 5.11
N ILE A 209 -17.09 -10.63 5.91
CA ILE A 209 -17.11 -12.09 5.77
C ILE A 209 -18.54 -12.62 5.90
N ALA A 210 -19.28 -12.21 6.94
CA ALA A 210 -20.67 -12.62 7.13
C ALA A 210 -21.56 -12.20 5.94
N GLY A 211 -21.39 -10.98 5.43
CA GLY A 211 -22.09 -10.48 4.24
C GLY A 211 -21.76 -11.29 3.00
N TRP A 212 -20.47 -11.63 2.80
CA TRP A 212 -20.01 -12.45 1.70
C TRP A 212 -20.69 -13.82 1.70
N TYR A 213 -20.64 -14.54 2.83
CA TYR A 213 -21.31 -15.83 2.94
C TYR A 213 -22.82 -15.78 2.79
N ALA A 214 -23.45 -14.67 3.20
CA ALA A 214 -24.91 -14.53 3.07
C ALA A 214 -25.38 -14.49 1.59
N ILE A 215 -24.52 -14.03 0.66
CA ILE A 215 -24.90 -13.89 -0.75
C ILE A 215 -24.47 -15.08 -1.63
N VAL A 216 -23.56 -15.94 -1.13
CA VAL A 216 -23.06 -17.12 -1.88
C VAL A 216 -23.58 -18.46 -1.30
N LYS A 217 -24.49 -18.41 -0.33
CA LYS A 217 -25.16 -19.58 0.28
C LYS A 217 -26.47 -19.92 -0.38
#